data_9da1e16c8100214341eb61dff5e1e739
#
_entry.id   9da1e16c8100214341eb61dff5e1e739
#
_cell.length_a   1.000
_cell.length_b   1.000
_cell.length_c   1.000
_cell.angle_alpha   90.00
_cell.angle_beta   90.00
_cell.angle_gamma   90.00
#
_symmetry.space_group_name_H-M   'P 1'
#
loop_
_entity.id
_entity.type
_entity.pdbx_description
1 polymer ?
#
loop_
_entity_poly.entity_id
_entity_poly.type
_entity_poly.pdbx_seq_one_letter_code
_entity_poly.pdbx_strand_id
1 'polypeptide(L)'
;MTYFTTRDDTNIRYKELGEGRPVILIHGWPLSSDSWDPVMMRLADDGMRAIAYDRRGFGRSDHAATGYDYDTFSDDLADLIAHLGLDQNIGLAGFSMGGGEIARYMSRHGGKGVTAAALVSSVVPYMLKTDDNPDGVPQLTFDEMTEGMKTNYRNFFIDFFKDFYGDGVLSNKVTDEEKHWAWMTTMMSAKWATMKSAEAFATTDFRPDLSHFNVPTLVIHGTKDQTVPIDATGRQVAEKVGSAKLIEYDGEPHAVFATQTERLADDLSRFFSENR
;
A
#
# COMPACT_ATOMS: atom_id res chain seq x y z
N MET A 1 9.81 -15.50 -14.24
CA MET A 1 8.99 -14.35 -13.79
C MET A 1 7.57 -14.63 -14.25
N THR A 2 6.59 -14.46 -13.38
CA THR A 2 5.20 -14.78 -13.67
C THR A 2 4.43 -13.49 -13.92
N TYR A 3 3.61 -13.49 -14.97
CA TYR A 3 2.77 -12.36 -15.37
C TYR A 3 1.34 -12.82 -15.58
N PHE A 4 0.40 -11.90 -15.42
CA PHE A 4 -0.95 -12.02 -15.95
C PHE A 4 -1.27 -10.79 -16.78
N THR A 5 -2.24 -10.92 -17.68
CA THR A 5 -2.70 -9.83 -18.53
C THR A 5 -4.05 -9.33 -18.01
N THR A 6 -4.16 -8.04 -17.76
CA THR A 6 -5.39 -7.39 -17.32
C THR A 6 -6.40 -7.26 -18.47
N ARG A 7 -7.64 -6.88 -18.15
CA ARG A 7 -8.73 -6.65 -19.13
C ARG A 7 -8.43 -5.57 -20.17
N ASP A 8 -7.44 -4.70 -19.90
CA ASP A 8 -6.98 -3.64 -20.81
C ASP A 8 -5.62 -3.94 -21.44
N ASP A 9 -5.24 -5.22 -21.50
CA ASP A 9 -4.02 -5.76 -22.13
C ASP A 9 -2.71 -5.29 -21.47
N THR A 10 -2.73 -4.86 -20.20
CA THR A 10 -1.52 -4.54 -19.43
C THR A 10 -0.95 -5.80 -18.77
N ASN A 11 0.34 -6.11 -18.97
CA ASN A 11 0.99 -7.23 -18.31
C ASN A 11 1.51 -6.82 -16.93
N ILE A 12 0.98 -7.48 -15.92
CA ILE A 12 1.34 -7.24 -14.53
C ILE A 12 2.14 -8.41 -13.98
N ARG A 13 3.31 -8.10 -13.44
CA ARG A 13 4.18 -9.07 -12.80
C ARG A 13 3.68 -9.39 -11.40
N TYR A 14 3.63 -10.67 -11.04
CA TYR A 14 3.39 -11.10 -9.68
C TYR A 14 4.37 -12.20 -9.25
N LYS A 15 4.42 -12.43 -7.95
CA LYS A 15 5.17 -13.51 -7.32
C LYS A 15 4.34 -14.12 -6.20
N GLU A 16 4.62 -15.37 -5.91
CA GLU A 16 3.95 -16.12 -4.84
C GLU A 16 4.95 -17.01 -4.10
N LEU A 17 4.66 -17.24 -2.83
CA LEU A 17 5.44 -18.06 -1.94
C LEU A 17 4.52 -18.80 -0.95
N GLY A 18 4.82 -20.07 -0.67
CA GLY A 18 4.03 -20.90 0.22
C GLY A 18 2.76 -21.47 -0.41
N GLU A 19 1.99 -22.18 0.41
CA GLU A 19 0.74 -22.84 0.05
C GLU A 19 -0.31 -22.58 1.15
N GLY A 20 -1.59 -22.82 0.86
CA GLY A 20 -2.70 -22.64 1.80
C GLY A 20 -3.55 -21.43 1.54
N ARG A 21 -3.98 -20.71 2.58
CA ARG A 21 -4.82 -19.52 2.46
C ARG A 21 -4.13 -18.43 1.64
N PRO A 22 -4.76 -17.89 0.56
CA PRO A 22 -4.17 -16.80 -0.19
C PRO A 22 -4.21 -15.49 0.60
N VAL A 23 -3.06 -14.81 0.64
CA VAL A 23 -2.93 -13.44 1.16
C VAL A 23 -2.26 -12.59 0.09
N ILE A 24 -2.96 -11.59 -0.44
CA ILE A 24 -2.46 -10.69 -1.47
C ILE A 24 -1.90 -9.43 -0.80
N LEU A 25 -0.65 -9.12 -1.11
CA LEU A 25 0.13 -8.02 -0.54
C LEU A 25 0.31 -6.93 -1.60
N ILE A 26 -0.17 -5.72 -1.32
CA ILE A 26 -0.25 -4.60 -2.24
C ILE A 26 0.72 -3.52 -1.81
N HIS A 27 1.74 -3.25 -2.62
CA HIS A 27 2.81 -2.31 -2.28
C HIS A 27 2.36 -0.85 -2.29
N GLY A 28 3.08 -0.02 -1.53
CA GLY A 28 2.92 1.43 -1.53
C GLY A 28 3.70 2.12 -2.64
N TRP A 29 3.40 3.41 -2.84
CA TRP A 29 4.14 4.29 -3.72
C TRP A 29 5.45 4.74 -3.05
N PRO A 30 6.56 4.86 -3.77
CA PRO A 30 6.78 4.54 -5.17
C PRO A 30 7.52 3.19 -5.38
N LEU A 31 7.27 2.23 -4.51
CA LEU A 31 7.98 0.96 -4.42
C LEU A 31 7.42 -0.11 -5.39
N SER A 32 7.79 -1.37 -5.14
CA SER A 32 7.31 -2.56 -5.86
C SER A 32 6.93 -3.67 -4.88
N SER A 33 6.47 -4.79 -5.40
CA SER A 33 6.17 -5.99 -4.60
C SER A 33 7.34 -6.49 -3.76
N ASP A 34 8.58 -6.12 -4.13
CA ASP A 34 9.78 -6.56 -3.42
C ASP A 34 9.85 -6.01 -1.98
N SER A 35 9.13 -4.92 -1.68
CA SER A 35 9.00 -4.40 -0.31
C SER A 35 8.29 -5.37 0.66
N TRP A 36 7.57 -6.35 0.12
CA TRP A 36 6.85 -7.34 0.91
C TRP A 36 7.60 -8.65 1.14
N ASP A 37 8.81 -8.84 0.57
CA ASP A 37 9.53 -10.11 0.63
C ASP A 37 9.69 -10.69 2.04
N PRO A 38 10.08 -9.91 3.07
CA PRO A 38 10.21 -10.45 4.43
C PRO A 38 8.86 -10.92 5.01
N VAL A 39 7.78 -10.16 4.74
CA VAL A 39 6.43 -10.54 5.18
C VAL A 39 5.94 -11.79 4.42
N MET A 40 6.22 -11.88 3.11
CA MET A 40 5.87 -13.06 2.31
C MET A 40 6.51 -14.32 2.86
N MET A 41 7.79 -14.25 3.22
CA MET A 41 8.51 -15.39 3.81
C MET A 41 7.85 -15.86 5.10
N ARG A 42 7.53 -14.93 6.01
CA ARG A 42 6.87 -15.26 7.27
C ARG A 42 5.48 -15.85 7.07
N LEU A 43 4.66 -15.27 6.20
CA LEU A 43 3.32 -15.82 5.91
C LEU A 43 3.40 -17.22 5.32
N ALA A 44 4.39 -17.48 4.46
CA ALA A 44 4.61 -18.80 3.88
C ALA A 44 5.04 -19.83 4.94
N ASP A 45 5.94 -19.46 5.86
CA ASP A 45 6.37 -20.30 6.97
C ASP A 45 5.18 -20.65 7.90
N ASP A 46 4.21 -19.74 8.03
CA ASP A 46 2.99 -19.94 8.81
C ASP A 46 1.85 -20.63 8.00
N GLY A 47 2.15 -21.20 6.84
CA GLY A 47 1.22 -22.02 6.04
C GLY A 47 0.20 -21.21 5.25
N MET A 48 0.57 -20.03 4.76
CA MET A 48 -0.23 -19.19 3.87
C MET A 48 0.41 -19.10 2.48
N ARG A 49 -0.40 -18.93 1.46
CA ARG A 49 0.05 -18.59 0.10
C ARG A 49 0.14 -17.07 -0.01
N ALA A 50 1.32 -16.52 0.19
CA ALA A 50 1.60 -15.10 0.05
C ALA A 50 1.76 -14.74 -1.43
N ILE A 51 1.02 -13.73 -1.91
CA ILE A 51 1.00 -13.27 -3.30
C ILE A 51 1.27 -11.78 -3.29
N ALA A 52 2.24 -11.30 -4.10
CA ALA A 52 2.49 -9.87 -4.25
C ALA A 52 2.68 -9.54 -5.74
N TYR A 53 2.22 -8.37 -6.17
CA TYR A 53 2.34 -7.94 -7.56
C TYR A 53 2.90 -6.54 -7.66
N ASP A 54 3.58 -6.26 -8.76
CA ASP A 54 4.02 -4.91 -9.12
C ASP A 54 2.85 -4.21 -9.81
N ARG A 55 2.34 -3.11 -9.23
CA ARG A 55 1.27 -2.31 -9.86
C ARG A 55 1.70 -1.86 -11.26
N ARG A 56 0.75 -1.68 -12.20
CA ARG A 56 1.02 -1.07 -13.51
C ARG A 56 1.91 0.17 -13.37
N GLY A 57 2.92 0.29 -14.21
CA GLY A 57 3.87 1.39 -14.21
C GLY A 57 4.98 1.30 -13.16
N PHE A 58 4.99 0.28 -12.30
CA PHE A 58 5.97 0.08 -11.23
C PHE A 58 6.69 -1.26 -11.38
N GLY A 59 7.88 -1.32 -10.80
CA GLY A 59 8.68 -2.54 -10.74
C GLY A 59 8.94 -3.14 -12.12
N ARG A 60 8.44 -4.36 -12.33
CA ARG A 60 8.64 -5.15 -13.56
C ARG A 60 7.34 -5.32 -14.37
N SER A 61 6.28 -4.62 -14.00
CA SER A 61 5.03 -4.58 -14.75
C SER A 61 5.13 -3.61 -15.92
N ASP A 62 4.22 -3.74 -16.89
CA ASP A 62 4.16 -2.86 -18.05
C ASP A 62 3.95 -1.40 -17.64
N HIS A 63 4.60 -0.50 -18.36
CA HIS A 63 4.47 0.93 -18.23
C HIS A 63 3.32 1.45 -19.11
N ALA A 64 2.08 1.12 -18.75
CA ALA A 64 0.89 1.58 -19.46
C ALA A 64 0.88 3.12 -19.58
N ALA A 65 0.28 3.64 -20.65
CA ALA A 65 0.19 5.09 -20.87
C ALA A 65 -0.87 5.76 -19.96
N THR A 66 -1.86 5.00 -19.49
CA THR A 66 -3.04 5.45 -18.73
C THR A 66 -3.41 4.45 -17.64
N GLY A 67 -4.48 4.73 -16.88
CA GLY A 67 -5.01 3.82 -15.88
C GLY A 67 -4.32 3.96 -14.51
N TYR A 68 -3.92 5.17 -14.15
CA TYR A 68 -3.29 5.47 -12.86
C TYR A 68 -4.29 6.11 -11.90
N ASP A 69 -5.44 5.46 -11.74
CA ASP A 69 -6.50 5.80 -10.81
C ASP A 69 -6.95 4.56 -10.04
N TYR A 70 -7.63 4.75 -8.91
CA TYR A 70 -7.99 3.65 -8.03
C TYR A 70 -9.07 2.71 -8.59
N ASP A 71 -9.90 3.17 -9.52
CA ASP A 71 -10.86 2.31 -10.20
C ASP A 71 -10.10 1.29 -11.04
N THR A 72 -9.12 1.73 -11.81
CA THR A 72 -8.26 0.87 -12.61
C THR A 72 -7.38 -0.05 -11.74
N PHE A 73 -6.77 0.47 -10.66
CA PHE A 73 -5.95 -0.37 -9.77
C PHE A 73 -6.79 -1.47 -9.12
N SER A 74 -8.02 -1.16 -8.69
CA SER A 74 -8.91 -2.17 -8.13
C SER A 74 -9.41 -3.18 -9.18
N ASP A 75 -9.54 -2.77 -10.45
CA ASP A 75 -9.83 -3.66 -11.57
C ASP A 75 -8.64 -4.60 -11.85
N ASP A 76 -7.39 -4.12 -11.77
CA ASP A 76 -6.18 -4.95 -11.88
C ASP A 76 -6.11 -6.01 -10.76
N LEU A 77 -6.45 -5.62 -9.53
CA LEU A 77 -6.54 -6.56 -8.40
C LEU A 77 -7.63 -7.63 -8.66
N ALA A 78 -8.78 -7.23 -9.18
CA ALA A 78 -9.85 -8.17 -9.54
C ALA A 78 -9.41 -9.14 -10.65
N ASP A 79 -8.66 -8.66 -11.64
CA ASP A 79 -8.11 -9.48 -12.72
C ASP A 79 -7.05 -10.46 -12.20
N LEU A 80 -6.19 -10.06 -11.26
CA LEU A 80 -5.25 -10.96 -10.59
C LEU A 80 -5.99 -12.06 -9.83
N ILE A 81 -7.01 -11.71 -9.04
CA ILE A 81 -7.82 -12.66 -8.27
C ILE A 81 -8.48 -13.68 -9.21
N ALA A 82 -9.05 -13.20 -10.32
CA ALA A 82 -9.67 -14.06 -11.35
C ALA A 82 -8.64 -14.95 -12.04
N HIS A 83 -7.48 -14.41 -12.43
CA HIS A 83 -6.38 -15.15 -13.06
C HIS A 83 -5.89 -16.33 -12.20
N LEU A 84 -5.81 -16.09 -10.88
CA LEU A 84 -5.36 -17.10 -9.92
C LEU A 84 -6.47 -18.07 -9.50
N GLY A 85 -7.69 -17.90 -9.99
CA GLY A 85 -8.84 -18.72 -9.63
C GLY A 85 -9.24 -18.61 -8.16
N LEU A 86 -9.00 -17.46 -7.53
CA LEU A 86 -9.32 -17.23 -6.12
C LEU A 86 -10.76 -16.74 -6.00
N ASP A 87 -11.61 -17.47 -5.29
CA ASP A 87 -13.05 -17.16 -5.16
C ASP A 87 -13.50 -16.96 -3.70
N GLN A 88 -12.69 -17.35 -2.74
CA GLN A 88 -13.02 -17.27 -1.31
C GLN A 88 -11.77 -17.28 -0.42
N ASN A 89 -11.96 -16.90 0.85
CA ASN A 89 -10.94 -16.96 1.91
C ASN A 89 -9.66 -16.13 1.61
N ILE A 90 -9.82 -15.01 0.88
CA ILE A 90 -8.72 -14.14 0.51
C ILE A 90 -8.43 -13.15 1.64
N GLY A 91 -7.16 -13.08 2.07
CA GLY A 91 -6.64 -11.98 2.86
C GLY A 91 -6.08 -10.89 1.93
N LEU A 92 -6.34 -9.62 2.24
CA LEU A 92 -5.70 -8.49 1.56
C LEU A 92 -4.88 -7.67 2.56
N ALA A 93 -3.62 -7.35 2.24
CA ALA A 93 -2.83 -6.39 3.01
C ALA A 93 -2.27 -5.32 2.06
N GLY A 94 -2.58 -4.05 2.34
CA GLY A 94 -2.14 -2.91 1.53
C GLY A 94 -1.32 -1.92 2.35
N PHE A 95 -0.11 -1.63 1.86
CA PHE A 95 0.74 -0.60 2.43
C PHE A 95 0.50 0.74 1.74
N SER A 96 0.30 1.80 2.53
CA SER A 96 0.21 3.18 2.04
C SER A 96 -0.85 3.32 0.93
N MET A 97 -0.43 3.69 -0.28
CA MET A 97 -1.28 3.72 -1.49
C MET A 97 -2.03 2.39 -1.72
N GLY A 98 -1.42 1.24 -1.39
CA GLY A 98 -2.05 -0.07 -1.56
C GLY A 98 -3.30 -0.28 -0.72
N GLY A 99 -3.43 0.44 0.41
CA GLY A 99 -4.67 0.42 1.21
C GLY A 99 -5.85 1.09 0.50
N GLY A 100 -5.60 2.14 -0.28
CA GLY A 100 -6.63 2.77 -1.12
C GLY A 100 -7.14 1.83 -2.21
N GLU A 101 -6.27 0.98 -2.74
CA GLU A 101 -6.63 -0.05 -3.71
C GLU A 101 -7.56 -1.11 -3.08
N ILE A 102 -7.27 -1.52 -1.84
CA ILE A 102 -8.19 -2.38 -1.06
C ILE A 102 -9.54 -1.68 -0.87
N ALA A 103 -9.55 -0.43 -0.40
CA ALA A 103 -10.79 0.31 -0.16
C ALA A 103 -11.66 0.37 -1.41
N ARG A 104 -11.07 0.69 -2.57
CA ARG A 104 -11.78 0.72 -3.83
C ARG A 104 -12.22 -0.68 -4.30
N TYR A 105 -11.45 -1.74 -4.05
CA TYR A 105 -11.88 -3.11 -4.33
C TYR A 105 -13.08 -3.52 -3.48
N MET A 106 -13.08 -3.18 -2.19
CA MET A 106 -14.21 -3.49 -1.30
C MET A 106 -15.52 -2.84 -1.77
N SER A 107 -15.48 -1.60 -2.25
CA SER A 107 -16.67 -0.90 -2.74
C SER A 107 -17.02 -1.31 -4.18
N ARG A 108 -16.09 -1.22 -5.11
CA ARG A 108 -16.31 -1.40 -6.56
C ARG A 108 -16.61 -2.85 -6.94
N HIS A 109 -15.93 -3.81 -6.29
CA HIS A 109 -16.09 -5.24 -6.53
C HIS A 109 -16.83 -5.96 -5.40
N GLY A 110 -17.39 -5.22 -4.42
CA GLY A 110 -18.13 -5.76 -3.29
C GLY A 110 -17.29 -6.65 -2.37
N GLY A 111 -15.96 -6.51 -2.39
CA GLY A 111 -15.05 -7.34 -1.61
C GLY A 111 -15.11 -8.84 -1.94
N LYS A 112 -15.47 -9.20 -3.17
CA LYS A 112 -15.69 -10.60 -3.58
C LYS A 112 -14.51 -11.50 -3.20
N GLY A 113 -14.79 -12.55 -2.44
CA GLY A 113 -13.81 -13.55 -1.99
C GLY A 113 -12.98 -13.12 -0.78
N VAL A 114 -13.00 -11.84 -0.37
CA VAL A 114 -12.21 -11.32 0.75
C VAL A 114 -12.86 -11.67 2.08
N THR A 115 -12.08 -12.20 3.01
CA THR A 115 -12.55 -12.54 4.37
C THR A 115 -11.82 -11.76 5.46
N ALA A 116 -10.71 -11.07 5.12
CA ALA A 116 -10.00 -10.19 6.05
C ALA A 116 -9.17 -9.15 5.27
N ALA A 117 -9.07 -7.92 5.78
CA ALA A 117 -8.31 -6.84 5.18
C ALA A 117 -7.36 -6.18 6.20
N ALA A 118 -6.13 -5.87 5.79
CA ALA A 118 -5.16 -5.13 6.60
C ALA A 118 -4.70 -3.86 5.87
N LEU A 119 -4.79 -2.73 6.54
CA LEU A 119 -4.39 -1.41 6.07
C LEU A 119 -3.14 -0.97 6.84
N VAL A 120 -1.98 -0.96 6.19
CA VAL A 120 -0.69 -0.65 6.81
C VAL A 120 -0.24 0.73 6.37
N SER A 121 -0.12 1.68 7.30
CA SER A 121 0.22 3.10 7.03
C SER A 121 -0.57 3.67 5.83
N SER A 122 -1.86 3.35 5.76
CA SER A 122 -2.69 3.51 4.57
C SER A 122 -3.15 4.95 4.36
N VAL A 123 -3.31 5.35 3.10
CA VAL A 123 -3.87 6.66 2.69
C VAL A 123 -5.39 6.78 2.91
N VAL A 124 -6.04 5.72 3.36
CA VAL A 124 -7.49 5.68 3.64
C VAL A 124 -7.77 6.34 4.98
N PRO A 125 -8.81 7.18 5.12
CA PRO A 125 -9.89 7.43 4.16
C PRO A 125 -9.64 8.62 3.24
N TYR A 126 -8.81 9.60 3.60
CA TYR A 126 -8.60 10.78 2.76
C TYR A 126 -7.34 11.54 3.14
N MET A 127 -6.50 11.79 2.16
CA MET A 127 -5.21 12.46 2.38
C MET A 127 -5.30 13.98 2.39
N LEU A 128 -6.14 14.57 1.52
CA LEU A 128 -6.16 16.01 1.32
C LEU A 128 -6.80 16.74 2.51
N LYS A 129 -6.15 17.81 2.96
CA LYS A 129 -6.72 18.73 3.93
C LYS A 129 -7.86 19.53 3.33
N THR A 130 -9.03 19.44 3.95
CA THR A 130 -10.25 20.17 3.60
C THR A 130 -10.93 20.64 4.88
N ASP A 131 -11.99 21.43 4.80
CA ASP A 131 -12.74 21.88 5.97
C ASP A 131 -13.33 20.71 6.78
N ASP A 132 -13.64 19.60 6.09
CA ASP A 132 -14.18 18.37 6.70
C ASP A 132 -13.10 17.28 6.91
N ASN A 133 -11.84 17.56 6.61
CA ASN A 133 -10.65 16.76 6.93
C ASN A 133 -9.50 17.65 7.40
N PRO A 134 -9.61 18.30 8.57
CA PRO A 134 -8.64 19.32 9.02
C PRO A 134 -7.24 18.77 9.31
N ASP A 135 -7.12 17.47 9.58
CA ASP A 135 -5.85 16.78 9.88
C ASP A 135 -5.14 16.29 8.61
N GLY A 136 -5.74 16.48 7.46
CA GLY A 136 -5.19 16.09 6.16
C GLY A 136 -3.94 16.90 5.75
N VAL A 137 -3.27 16.42 4.72
CA VAL A 137 -2.07 17.06 4.13
C VAL A 137 -2.50 18.25 3.26
N PRO A 138 -1.90 19.43 3.43
CA PRO A 138 -2.21 20.61 2.60
C PRO A 138 -1.96 20.35 1.11
N GLN A 139 -2.80 20.91 0.23
CA GLN A 139 -2.62 20.86 -1.23
C GLN A 139 -1.23 21.32 -1.66
N LEU A 140 -0.70 22.37 -1.02
CA LEU A 140 0.63 22.90 -1.30
C LEU A 140 1.72 21.84 -1.20
N THR A 141 1.63 20.92 -0.22
CA THR A 141 2.60 19.84 -0.08
C THR A 141 2.60 18.90 -1.29
N PHE A 142 1.42 18.56 -1.82
CA PHE A 142 1.31 17.75 -3.04
C PHE A 142 1.77 18.50 -4.29
N ASP A 143 1.55 19.80 -4.35
CA ASP A 143 2.04 20.65 -5.44
C ASP A 143 3.58 20.70 -5.43
N GLU A 144 4.19 20.86 -4.26
CA GLU A 144 5.65 20.83 -4.06
C GLU A 144 6.25 19.48 -4.41
N MET A 145 5.62 18.36 -4.02
CA MET A 145 6.02 17.01 -4.44
C MET A 145 6.01 16.87 -5.96
N THR A 146 4.93 17.33 -6.59
CA THR A 146 4.77 17.28 -8.05
C THR A 146 5.84 18.10 -8.75
N GLU A 147 6.13 19.31 -8.28
CA GLU A 147 7.16 20.17 -8.84
C GLU A 147 8.56 19.62 -8.61
N GLY A 148 8.84 19.07 -7.45
CA GLY A 148 10.10 18.37 -7.16
C GLY A 148 10.37 17.20 -8.12
N MET A 149 9.34 16.37 -8.35
CA MET A 149 9.43 15.27 -9.32
C MET A 149 9.61 15.76 -10.77
N LYS A 150 9.02 16.91 -11.15
CA LYS A 150 9.19 17.49 -12.49
C LYS A 150 10.61 18.00 -12.67
N THR A 151 11.10 18.75 -11.72
CA THR A 151 12.34 19.52 -11.80
C THR A 151 13.57 18.64 -11.60
N ASN A 152 13.59 17.79 -10.57
CA ASN A 152 14.72 16.92 -10.25
C ASN A 152 14.28 15.58 -9.67
N TYR A 153 13.68 14.74 -10.50
CA TYR A 153 13.08 13.46 -10.14
C TYR A 153 13.95 12.58 -9.26
N ARG A 154 15.24 12.44 -9.60
CA ARG A 154 16.13 11.55 -8.88
C ARG A 154 16.49 12.07 -7.50
N ASN A 155 16.74 13.37 -7.38
CA ASN A 155 17.07 13.98 -6.10
C ASN A 155 15.87 14.09 -5.19
N PHE A 156 14.68 14.35 -5.75
CA PHE A 156 13.43 14.36 -5.00
C PHE A 156 13.27 13.08 -4.17
N PHE A 157 13.51 11.90 -4.75
CA PHE A 157 13.38 10.64 -4.03
C PHE A 157 14.50 10.37 -3.01
N ILE A 158 15.69 10.96 -3.19
CA ILE A 158 16.71 10.90 -2.14
C ILE A 158 16.24 11.64 -0.88
N ASP A 159 15.63 12.81 -1.05
CA ASP A 159 15.13 13.60 0.08
C ASP A 159 13.83 13.00 0.64
N PHE A 160 12.91 12.57 -0.20
CA PHE A 160 11.65 11.91 0.19
C PHE A 160 11.88 10.68 1.09
N PHE A 161 12.86 9.85 0.77
CA PHE A 161 13.12 8.64 1.56
C PHE A 161 13.70 8.93 2.95
N LYS A 162 14.24 10.11 3.21
CA LYS A 162 14.63 10.50 4.57
C LYS A 162 13.42 10.57 5.50
N ASP A 163 12.40 11.31 5.09
CA ASP A 163 11.16 11.44 5.87
C ASP A 163 10.36 10.13 5.90
N PHE A 164 10.31 9.42 4.76
CA PHE A 164 9.63 8.14 4.61
C PHE A 164 10.13 7.07 5.59
N TYR A 165 11.45 6.99 5.82
CA TYR A 165 12.09 6.10 6.77
C TYR A 165 12.29 6.71 8.16
N GLY A 166 11.95 7.98 8.35
CA GLY A 166 12.04 8.68 9.62
C GLY A 166 13.48 8.99 10.04
N ASP A 167 14.33 9.36 9.07
CA ASP A 167 15.68 9.82 9.40
C ASP A 167 15.64 11.10 10.23
N GLY A 168 16.28 11.07 11.38
CA GLY A 168 16.42 12.21 12.29
C GLY A 168 17.87 12.65 12.45
N VAL A 169 18.07 13.80 13.10
CA VAL A 169 19.40 14.36 13.35
C VAL A 169 20.30 13.43 14.18
N LEU A 170 19.70 12.52 14.96
CA LEU A 170 20.41 11.68 15.93
C LEU A 170 20.21 10.17 15.73
N SER A 171 19.36 9.75 14.79
CA SER A 171 19.10 8.32 14.56
C SER A 171 18.60 8.07 13.14
N ASN A 172 19.20 7.11 12.46
CA ASN A 172 18.68 6.50 11.25
C ASN A 172 17.99 5.18 11.64
N LYS A 173 16.74 4.99 11.24
CA LYS A 173 15.99 3.77 11.55
C LYS A 173 16.32 2.62 10.60
N VAL A 174 16.82 2.94 9.41
CA VAL A 174 17.27 1.99 8.40
C VAL A 174 18.67 2.35 7.88
N THR A 175 19.32 1.43 7.21
CA THR A 175 20.65 1.66 6.62
C THR A 175 20.58 2.51 5.35
N ASP A 176 21.72 3.05 4.92
CA ASP A 176 21.81 3.78 3.65
C ASP A 176 21.59 2.84 2.45
N GLU A 177 21.92 1.56 2.59
CA GLU A 177 21.66 0.52 1.58
C GLU A 177 20.17 0.29 1.39
N GLU A 178 19.36 0.28 2.46
CA GLU A 178 17.91 0.18 2.38
C GLU A 178 17.29 1.37 1.64
N LYS A 179 17.73 2.60 1.96
CA LYS A 179 17.29 3.81 1.24
C LYS A 179 17.72 3.78 -0.23
N HIS A 180 18.93 3.30 -0.50
CA HIS A 180 19.42 3.16 -1.87
C HIS A 180 18.64 2.12 -2.67
N TRP A 181 18.32 0.99 -2.04
CA TRP A 181 17.44 -0.03 -2.63
C TRP A 181 16.05 0.54 -2.98
N ALA A 182 15.44 1.30 -2.08
CA ALA A 182 14.15 1.95 -2.33
C ALA A 182 14.24 2.96 -3.48
N TRP A 183 15.32 3.74 -3.53
CA TRP A 183 15.60 4.67 -4.63
C TRP A 183 15.75 3.93 -5.97
N MET A 184 16.54 2.86 -6.01
CA MET A 184 16.72 2.05 -7.22
C MET A 184 15.39 1.45 -7.69
N THR A 185 14.60 0.90 -6.77
CA THR A 185 13.26 0.35 -7.06
C THR A 185 12.36 1.42 -7.67
N THR A 186 12.37 2.63 -7.12
CA THR A 186 11.63 3.77 -7.68
C THR A 186 12.09 4.13 -9.09
N MET A 187 13.40 4.08 -9.35
CA MET A 187 13.94 4.40 -10.68
C MET A 187 13.58 3.38 -11.76
N MET A 188 13.10 2.21 -11.38
CA MET A 188 12.52 1.22 -12.32
C MET A 188 11.10 1.58 -12.75
N SER A 189 10.43 2.46 -12.04
CA SER A 189 9.05 2.87 -12.35
C SER A 189 9.01 3.92 -13.46
N ALA A 190 7.93 3.93 -14.24
CA ALA A 190 7.72 5.00 -15.22
C ALA A 190 7.48 6.35 -14.52
N LYS A 191 8.18 7.39 -14.93
CA LYS A 191 8.03 8.72 -14.32
C LYS A 191 6.58 9.22 -14.35
N TRP A 192 5.86 9.02 -15.46
CA TRP A 192 4.45 9.42 -15.57
C TRP A 192 3.54 8.59 -14.66
N ALA A 193 3.81 7.28 -14.50
CA ALA A 193 3.08 6.43 -13.56
C ALA A 193 3.25 6.92 -12.13
N THR A 194 4.48 7.22 -11.73
CA THR A 194 4.80 7.74 -10.40
C THR A 194 4.06 9.05 -10.12
N MET A 195 4.07 10.00 -11.07
CA MET A 195 3.41 11.30 -10.91
C MET A 195 1.88 11.19 -10.89
N LYS A 196 1.29 10.38 -11.80
CA LYS A 196 -0.15 10.16 -11.87
C LYS A 196 -0.69 9.42 -10.65
N SER A 197 0.06 8.44 -10.15
CA SER A 197 -0.31 7.73 -8.93
C SER A 197 -0.22 8.65 -7.70
N ALA A 198 0.74 9.59 -7.67
CA ALA A 198 0.81 10.60 -6.62
C ALA A 198 -0.42 11.51 -6.62
N GLU A 199 -0.86 11.96 -7.78
CA GLU A 199 -2.12 12.70 -7.94
C GLU A 199 -3.32 11.87 -7.44
N ALA A 200 -3.38 10.59 -7.79
CA ALA A 200 -4.46 9.71 -7.40
C ALA A 200 -4.57 9.54 -5.87
N PHE A 201 -3.48 9.20 -5.17
CA PHE A 201 -3.56 9.02 -3.71
C PHE A 201 -3.75 10.34 -2.96
N ALA A 202 -3.29 11.46 -3.50
CA ALA A 202 -3.47 12.77 -2.89
C ALA A 202 -4.94 13.24 -2.90
N THR A 203 -5.67 12.93 -3.97
CA THR A 203 -6.99 13.54 -4.23
C THR A 203 -8.18 12.58 -4.12
N THR A 204 -7.95 11.26 -4.08
CA THR A 204 -9.06 10.31 -3.99
C THR A 204 -9.65 10.28 -2.59
N ASP A 205 -10.93 10.53 -2.50
CA ASP A 205 -11.72 10.42 -1.27
C ASP A 205 -12.30 9.00 -1.15
N PHE A 206 -11.79 8.22 -0.17
CA PHE A 206 -12.26 6.86 0.13
C PHE A 206 -13.30 6.81 1.25
N ARG A 207 -13.76 7.95 1.78
CA ARG A 207 -14.77 7.96 2.84
C ARG A 207 -16.06 7.23 2.43
N PRO A 208 -16.53 7.33 1.17
CA PRO A 208 -17.66 6.52 0.71
C PRO A 208 -17.39 5.02 0.69
N ASP A 209 -16.13 4.61 0.48
CA ASP A 209 -15.74 3.20 0.39
C ASP A 209 -15.74 2.49 1.76
N LEU A 210 -15.63 3.25 2.88
CA LEU A 210 -15.53 2.69 4.24
C LEU A 210 -16.74 1.83 4.63
N SER A 211 -17.93 2.17 4.15
CA SER A 211 -19.16 1.41 4.44
C SER A 211 -19.16 -0.01 3.87
N HIS A 212 -18.21 -0.32 2.97
CA HIS A 212 -18.08 -1.62 2.33
C HIS A 212 -17.11 -2.57 3.05
N PHE A 213 -16.43 -2.12 4.11
CA PHE A 213 -15.59 -2.97 4.94
C PHE A 213 -16.45 -3.84 5.89
N ASN A 214 -17.01 -4.91 5.35
CA ASN A 214 -17.87 -5.84 6.08
C ASN A 214 -17.12 -7.10 6.59
N VAL A 215 -15.78 -7.04 6.63
CA VAL A 215 -14.90 -8.11 7.09
C VAL A 215 -14.03 -7.63 8.25
N PRO A 216 -13.47 -8.52 9.08
CA PRO A 216 -12.42 -8.15 10.02
C PRO A 216 -11.35 -7.30 9.34
N THR A 217 -11.07 -6.14 9.91
CA THR A 217 -10.14 -5.17 9.35
C THR A 217 -9.06 -4.83 10.37
N LEU A 218 -7.80 -4.97 10.00
CA LEU A 218 -6.66 -4.56 10.81
C LEU A 218 -6.09 -3.26 10.26
N VAL A 219 -5.87 -2.28 11.13
CA VAL A 219 -5.13 -1.06 10.80
C VAL A 219 -3.83 -1.07 11.59
N ILE A 220 -2.69 -0.96 10.90
CA ILE A 220 -1.37 -0.79 11.52
C ILE A 220 -0.80 0.54 11.06
N HIS A 221 -0.34 1.39 12.00
CA HIS A 221 0.15 2.71 11.63
C HIS A 221 1.23 3.21 12.59
N GLY A 222 2.28 3.85 12.05
CA GLY A 222 3.32 4.50 12.83
C GLY A 222 2.84 5.83 13.43
N THR A 223 3.07 6.06 14.73
CA THR A 223 2.63 7.30 15.39
C THR A 223 3.44 8.55 15.00
N LYS A 224 4.59 8.35 14.32
CA LYS A 224 5.46 9.42 13.78
C LYS A 224 5.46 9.47 12.26
N ASP A 225 4.44 8.90 11.63
CA ASP A 225 4.27 8.95 10.18
C ASP A 225 4.00 10.38 9.71
N GLN A 226 4.99 10.97 9.03
CA GLN A 226 4.90 12.33 8.47
C GLN A 226 4.49 12.31 6.99
N THR A 227 4.54 11.14 6.35
CA THR A 227 4.14 10.97 4.94
C THR A 227 2.62 10.80 4.83
N VAL A 228 2.06 9.97 5.71
CA VAL A 228 0.61 9.72 5.82
C VAL A 228 0.19 9.91 7.28
N PRO A 229 -0.27 11.11 7.67
CA PRO A 229 -0.60 11.40 9.07
C PRO A 229 -1.66 10.46 9.62
N ILE A 230 -1.37 9.78 10.73
CA ILE A 230 -2.25 8.79 11.36
C ILE A 230 -3.62 9.39 11.76
N ASP A 231 -3.64 10.67 12.16
CA ASP A 231 -4.88 11.36 12.57
C ASP A 231 -5.83 11.62 11.39
N ALA A 232 -5.26 11.84 10.20
CA ALA A 232 -6.05 11.99 8.97
C ALA A 232 -6.52 10.66 8.40
N THR A 233 -5.91 9.54 8.81
CA THR A 233 -6.05 8.24 8.12
C THR A 233 -6.35 7.10 9.09
N GLY A 234 -5.36 6.40 9.62
CA GLY A 234 -5.55 5.16 10.37
C GLY A 234 -6.50 5.27 11.56
N ARG A 235 -6.46 6.36 12.34
CA ARG A 235 -7.38 6.60 13.45
C ARG A 235 -8.81 6.80 12.98
N GLN A 236 -9.00 7.51 11.86
CA GLN A 236 -10.33 7.72 11.28
C GLN A 236 -10.94 6.42 10.73
N VAL A 237 -10.12 5.53 10.14
CA VAL A 237 -10.60 4.20 9.72
C VAL A 237 -11.06 3.40 10.95
N ALA A 238 -10.24 3.37 12.01
CA ALA A 238 -10.59 2.64 13.24
C ALA A 238 -11.86 3.15 13.91
N GLU A 239 -12.13 4.45 13.82
CA GLU A 239 -13.36 5.07 14.34
C GLU A 239 -14.60 4.76 13.49
N LYS A 240 -14.44 4.79 12.14
CA LYS A 240 -15.58 4.74 11.22
C LYS A 240 -15.93 3.33 10.74
N VAL A 241 -14.99 2.39 10.79
CA VAL A 241 -15.19 0.99 10.36
C VAL A 241 -15.34 0.11 11.59
N GLY A 242 -16.57 -0.31 11.89
CA GLY A 242 -16.90 -1.05 13.12
C GLY A 242 -16.18 -2.39 13.30
N SER A 243 -15.66 -2.99 12.22
CA SER A 243 -14.86 -4.21 12.23
C SER A 243 -13.35 -3.93 12.35
N ALA A 244 -12.92 -2.65 12.37
CA ALA A 244 -11.52 -2.28 12.38
C ALA A 244 -10.90 -2.34 13.78
N LYS A 245 -9.68 -2.88 13.83
CA LYS A 245 -8.82 -2.88 15.01
C LYS A 245 -7.53 -2.15 14.69
N LEU A 246 -7.20 -1.09 15.45
CA LEU A 246 -5.98 -0.31 15.28
C LEU A 246 -4.86 -0.85 16.16
N ILE A 247 -3.68 -1.02 15.58
CA ILE A 247 -2.41 -1.24 16.26
C ILE A 247 -1.49 -0.08 15.91
N GLU A 248 -1.23 0.79 16.87
CA GLU A 248 -0.27 1.87 16.72
C GLU A 248 1.16 1.37 16.99
N TYR A 249 2.06 1.68 16.06
CA TYR A 249 3.50 1.43 16.23
C TYR A 249 4.12 2.73 16.76
N ASP A 250 4.31 2.77 18.08
CA ASP A 250 4.75 3.99 18.77
C ASP A 250 6.15 4.42 18.33
N GLY A 251 6.28 5.70 17.97
CA GLY A 251 7.53 6.30 17.50
C GLY A 251 7.95 5.88 16.09
N GLU A 252 7.16 5.06 15.37
CA GLU A 252 7.52 4.60 14.04
C GLU A 252 7.08 5.57 12.93
N PRO A 253 7.92 5.69 11.85
CA PRO A 253 7.62 6.50 10.67
C PRO A 253 6.70 5.77 9.70
N HIS A 254 6.62 6.26 8.44
CA HIS A 254 5.78 5.67 7.40
C HIS A 254 6.15 4.24 7.05
N ALA A 255 7.45 3.97 6.89
CA ALA A 255 7.99 2.69 6.38
C ALA A 255 8.04 1.59 7.46
N VAL A 256 6.93 1.32 8.14
CA VAL A 256 6.87 0.27 9.18
C VAL A 256 7.26 -1.13 8.67
N PHE A 257 7.12 -1.38 7.38
CA PHE A 257 7.53 -2.64 6.74
C PHE A 257 9.06 -2.86 6.81
N ALA A 258 9.85 -1.78 6.89
CA ALA A 258 11.30 -1.83 6.99
C ALA A 258 11.79 -1.58 8.42
N THR A 259 11.15 -0.67 9.17
CA THR A 259 11.59 -0.32 10.53
C THR A 259 11.12 -1.31 11.59
N GLN A 260 10.03 -2.06 11.30
CA GLN A 260 9.42 -3.03 12.22
C GLN A 260 9.03 -4.34 11.48
N THR A 261 9.90 -4.80 10.60
CA THR A 261 9.65 -5.91 9.66
C THR A 261 9.11 -7.16 10.35
N GLU A 262 9.79 -7.64 11.40
CA GLU A 262 9.38 -8.86 12.11
C GLU A 262 8.05 -8.67 12.83
N ARG A 263 7.88 -7.53 13.52
CA ARG A 263 6.63 -7.21 14.22
C ARG A 263 5.46 -7.13 13.25
N LEU A 264 5.64 -6.47 12.11
CA LEU A 264 4.61 -6.36 11.08
C LEU A 264 4.24 -7.73 10.52
N ALA A 265 5.24 -8.57 10.24
CA ALA A 265 5.02 -9.92 9.73
C ALA A 265 4.26 -10.78 10.75
N ASP A 266 4.61 -10.70 12.04
CA ASP A 266 3.93 -11.39 13.14
C ASP A 266 2.47 -10.93 13.31
N ASP A 267 2.24 -9.61 13.31
CA ASP A 267 0.89 -9.06 13.48
C ASP A 267 -0.02 -9.42 12.30
N LEU A 268 0.49 -9.36 11.05
CA LEU A 268 -0.26 -9.79 9.86
C LEU A 268 -0.52 -11.30 9.84
N SER A 269 0.49 -12.11 10.15
CA SER A 269 0.34 -13.57 10.19
C SER A 269 -0.71 -13.98 11.22
N ARG A 270 -0.64 -13.46 12.44
CA ARG A 270 -1.63 -13.70 13.48
C ARG A 270 -3.03 -13.30 13.03
N PHE A 271 -3.17 -12.08 12.51
CA PHE A 271 -4.46 -11.57 12.04
C PHE A 271 -5.10 -12.45 10.98
N PHE A 272 -4.35 -12.84 9.95
CA PHE A 272 -4.87 -13.70 8.89
C PHE A 272 -5.10 -15.16 9.35
N SER A 273 -4.37 -15.64 10.35
CA SER A 273 -4.64 -16.97 10.93
C SER A 273 -5.94 -17.02 11.73
N GLU A 274 -6.25 -15.94 12.45
CA GLU A 274 -7.45 -15.83 13.30
C GLU A 274 -8.75 -15.52 12.51
N ASN A 275 -8.65 -14.98 11.30
CA ASN A 275 -9.80 -14.49 10.51
C ASN A 275 -9.89 -15.20 9.15
N ARG A 276 -10.10 -16.52 9.20
CA ARG A 276 -10.23 -17.40 8.02
C ARG A 276 -11.65 -17.48 7.48
#